data_77957b060ac6f1f8a9f3ba2e683fcd8a
#
_entry.id   77957b060ac6f1f8a9f3ba2e683fcd8a
#
_cell.length_a   1.000
_cell.length_b   1.000
_cell.length_c   1.000
_cell.angle_alpha   90.00
_cell.angle_beta   90.00
_cell.angle_gamma   90.00
#
_symmetry.space_group_name_H-M   'P 1'
#
loop_
_entity.id
_entity.type
_entity.pdbx_description
1 polymer ?
#
loop_
_entity_poly.entity_id
_entity_poly.type
_entity_poly.pdbx_seq_one_letter_code
_entity_poly.pdbx_strand_id
1 'polypeptide(L)'
;MYLIRGIQNIDLYLSKYKDIDLIATIGNFDGLHLGHQHIIKNMKKDAAQNNWQTLVIFTEPHAKEFFAEALGTEEEKPPRIFPWPEKVKRLKELGVEFSFFLNFNNQLRKMTPEDFISEVLSRLSIKKIVIGDDFRFGANREGDFNFLKSWGKENDILVENTETFELNGERVSSTRIRNSLISGNFSDAKELLGKPYSFCGNVVYGQQLGTQLGVPTANLWLPKNKLPIAGVYIVSVDLDDKKYGGIANMGTRPTVDGQNPVLEVHILEFSGNLYGKKITVEFLKKVRDEKKFDGLEALKEQIFKDISFAKEYFS
;
A
#
# COMPACT_ATOMS: atom_id res chain seq x y z
N MET A 1 -2.82 17.52 0.81
CA MET A 1 -2.66 16.61 1.98
C MET A 1 -1.38 16.95 2.71
N TYR A 2 -1.43 17.19 4.02
CA TYR A 2 -0.29 17.38 4.91
C TYR A 2 0.04 16.06 5.63
N LEU A 3 1.32 15.67 5.70
CA LEU A 3 1.76 14.43 6.32
C LEU A 3 2.49 14.73 7.64
N ILE A 4 1.90 14.31 8.77
CA ILE A 4 2.52 14.35 10.10
C ILE A 4 3.32 13.04 10.27
N ARG A 5 4.61 13.12 10.56
CA ARG A 5 5.50 11.95 10.72
C ARG A 5 5.95 11.81 12.16
N GLY A 6 5.36 10.85 12.86
CA GLY A 6 5.67 10.57 14.26
C GLY A 6 5.09 11.56 15.25
N ILE A 7 4.93 11.13 16.48
CA ILE A 7 4.32 11.88 17.59
C ILE A 7 5.06 13.19 17.86
N GLN A 8 6.39 13.18 17.72
CA GLN A 8 7.25 14.36 17.95
C GLN A 8 6.95 15.54 17.00
N ASN A 9 6.24 15.33 15.91
CA ASN A 9 5.88 16.38 14.96
C ASN A 9 4.45 16.92 15.14
N ILE A 10 3.72 16.49 16.17
CA ILE A 10 2.39 17.02 16.49
C ILE A 10 2.47 18.52 16.79
N ASP A 11 3.48 18.97 17.56
CA ASP A 11 3.64 20.40 17.88
C ASP A 11 3.90 21.26 16.65
N LEU A 12 4.68 20.74 15.68
CA LEU A 12 4.88 21.41 14.40
C LEU A 12 3.58 21.49 13.59
N TYR A 13 2.75 20.45 13.64
CA TYR A 13 1.43 20.48 13.04
C TYR A 13 0.54 21.53 13.73
N LEU A 14 0.46 21.52 15.06
CA LEU A 14 -0.36 22.44 15.85
C LEU A 14 0.06 23.90 15.65
N SER A 15 1.35 24.18 15.49
CA SER A 15 1.83 25.54 15.19
C SER A 15 1.23 26.16 13.93
N LYS A 16 0.76 25.33 12.99
CA LYS A 16 0.20 25.74 11.69
C LYS A 16 -1.32 25.57 11.60
N TYR A 17 -1.87 24.59 12.31
CA TYR A 17 -3.24 24.08 12.09
C TYR A 17 -4.02 23.87 13.39
N LYS A 18 -3.68 24.56 14.48
CA LYS A 18 -4.28 24.36 15.82
C LYS A 18 -5.80 24.58 15.86
N ASP A 19 -6.32 25.47 15.00
CA ASP A 19 -7.73 25.87 14.98
C ASP A 19 -8.58 25.04 13.99
N ILE A 20 -8.01 23.93 13.47
CA ILE A 20 -8.71 23.07 12.53
C ILE A 20 -9.32 21.89 13.29
N ASP A 21 -10.64 21.82 13.26
CA ASP A 21 -11.37 20.67 13.77
C ASP A 21 -11.27 19.47 12.81
N LEU A 22 -11.13 18.27 13.36
CA LEU A 22 -10.82 17.06 12.61
C LEU A 22 -11.90 15.99 12.78
N ILE A 23 -12.19 15.28 11.69
CA ILE A 23 -12.75 13.94 11.73
C ILE A 23 -11.64 12.95 11.41
N ALA A 24 -11.42 11.98 12.31
CA ALA A 24 -10.29 11.05 12.24
C ALA A 24 -10.74 9.61 12.02
N THR A 25 -9.89 8.84 11.36
CA THR A 25 -9.97 7.37 11.33
C THR A 25 -8.59 6.79 11.62
N ILE A 26 -8.57 5.59 12.23
CA ILE A 26 -7.34 4.92 12.64
C ILE A 26 -7.34 3.50 12.09
N GLY A 27 -6.27 3.10 11.41
CA GLY A 27 -6.16 1.76 10.85
C GLY A 27 -4.89 1.55 10.05
N ASN A 28 -4.71 0.36 9.49
CA ASN A 28 -3.53 0.06 8.66
C ASN A 28 -3.67 0.57 7.22
N PHE A 29 -4.88 0.66 6.72
CA PHE A 29 -5.19 1.14 5.36
C PHE A 29 -4.35 0.47 4.26
N ASP A 30 -4.02 -0.84 4.44
CA ASP A 30 -3.27 -1.56 3.43
C ASP A 30 -4.13 -1.84 2.20
N GLY A 31 -3.66 -1.42 1.03
CA GLY A 31 -4.36 -1.49 -0.25
C GLY A 31 -5.37 -0.37 -0.50
N LEU A 32 -5.83 0.38 0.52
CA LEU A 32 -6.90 1.39 0.37
C LEU A 32 -8.09 0.89 -0.47
N HIS A 33 -8.55 -0.33 -0.14
CA HIS A 33 -9.64 -1.02 -0.82
C HIS A 33 -10.99 -0.31 -0.66
N LEU A 34 -12.02 -0.77 -1.36
CA LEU A 34 -13.34 -0.13 -1.39
C LEU A 34 -13.92 0.11 0.01
N GLY A 35 -13.70 -0.79 0.97
CA GLY A 35 -14.11 -0.56 2.37
C GLY A 35 -13.42 0.64 3.00
N HIS A 36 -12.11 0.80 2.82
CA HIS A 36 -11.38 1.99 3.28
C HIS A 36 -11.84 3.26 2.56
N GLN A 37 -12.08 3.17 1.24
CA GLN A 37 -12.57 4.30 0.45
C GLN A 37 -13.96 4.72 0.89
N HIS A 38 -14.82 3.77 1.26
CA HIS A 38 -16.16 4.05 1.80
C HIS A 38 -16.08 4.84 3.10
N ILE A 39 -15.20 4.43 4.04
CA ILE A 39 -14.96 5.17 5.28
C ILE A 39 -14.53 6.61 4.97
N ILE A 40 -13.49 6.78 4.14
CA ILE A 40 -12.98 8.10 3.78
C ILE A 40 -14.05 8.97 3.10
N LYS A 41 -14.86 8.38 2.21
CA LYS A 41 -15.96 9.09 1.52
C LYS A 41 -17.01 9.60 2.51
N ASN A 42 -17.37 8.79 3.52
CA ASN A 42 -18.35 9.20 4.54
C ASN A 42 -17.74 10.28 5.45
N MET A 43 -16.50 10.11 5.89
CA MET A 43 -15.78 11.15 6.64
C MET A 43 -15.75 12.50 5.90
N LYS A 44 -15.51 12.49 4.58
CA LYS A 44 -15.53 13.73 3.77
C LYS A 44 -16.90 14.39 3.72
N LYS A 45 -17.98 13.63 3.70
CA LYS A 45 -19.33 14.20 3.78
C LYS A 45 -19.56 14.90 5.12
N ASP A 46 -19.22 14.22 6.21
CA ASP A 46 -19.36 14.76 7.56
C ASP A 46 -18.46 15.99 7.77
N ALA A 47 -17.23 15.93 7.26
CA ALA A 47 -16.29 17.05 7.29
C ALA A 47 -16.85 18.28 6.58
N ALA A 48 -17.43 18.11 5.39
CA ALA A 48 -18.03 19.21 4.63
C ALA A 48 -19.25 19.84 5.33
N GLN A 49 -20.07 19.02 6.02
CA GLN A 49 -21.26 19.50 6.75
C GLN A 49 -20.91 20.29 8.01
N ASN A 50 -19.79 19.97 8.65
CA ASN A 50 -19.40 20.52 9.95
C ASN A 50 -18.21 21.50 9.87
N ASN A 51 -17.70 21.77 8.66
CA ASN A 51 -16.48 22.56 8.46
C ASN A 51 -15.23 21.94 9.15
N TRP A 52 -15.16 20.61 9.16
CA TRP A 52 -14.01 19.84 9.64
C TRP A 52 -13.11 19.42 8.50
N GLN A 53 -11.93 18.91 8.83
CA GLN A 53 -11.03 18.30 7.86
C GLN A 53 -10.74 16.84 8.22
N THR A 54 -10.45 16.03 7.20
CA THR A 54 -10.22 14.59 7.38
C THR A 54 -8.79 14.29 7.81
N LEU A 55 -8.65 13.39 8.79
CA LEU A 55 -7.38 12.88 9.27
C LEU A 55 -7.37 11.34 9.20
N VAL A 56 -6.41 10.77 8.50
CA VAL A 56 -6.16 9.32 8.49
C VAL A 56 -4.89 9.02 9.29
N ILE A 57 -5.04 8.27 10.38
CA ILE A 57 -3.94 7.84 11.26
C ILE A 57 -3.59 6.38 10.92
N PHE A 58 -2.32 6.11 10.65
CA PHE A 58 -1.84 4.77 10.36
C PHE A 58 -0.44 4.52 10.90
N THR A 59 -0.11 3.24 11.14
CA THR A 59 1.22 2.84 11.61
C THR A 59 2.13 2.39 10.46
N GLU A 60 3.43 2.67 10.61
CA GLU A 60 4.47 2.19 9.71
C GLU A 60 5.78 1.96 10.48
N PRO A 61 6.42 0.78 10.42
CA PRO A 61 5.92 -0.41 9.74
C PRO A 61 4.57 -0.90 10.30
N HIS A 62 3.93 -1.83 9.59
CA HIS A 62 2.76 -2.51 10.12
C HIS A 62 3.15 -3.28 11.40
N ALA A 63 2.29 -3.28 12.43
CA ALA A 63 2.61 -3.94 13.71
C ALA A 63 3.07 -5.40 13.52
N LYS A 64 2.41 -6.19 12.65
CA LYS A 64 2.82 -7.57 12.35
C LYS A 64 4.22 -7.66 11.73
N GLU A 65 4.62 -6.70 10.90
CA GLU A 65 5.98 -6.66 10.33
C GLU A 65 7.02 -6.39 11.40
N PHE A 66 6.74 -5.42 12.27
CA PHE A 66 7.61 -5.10 13.40
C PHE A 66 7.82 -6.31 14.31
N PHE A 67 6.75 -7.04 14.65
CA PHE A 67 6.86 -8.23 15.48
C PHE A 67 7.61 -9.37 14.78
N ALA A 68 7.32 -9.63 13.52
CA ALA A 68 8.04 -10.65 12.74
C ALA A 68 9.54 -10.35 12.66
N GLU A 69 9.91 -9.08 12.46
CA GLU A 69 11.31 -8.65 12.47
C GLU A 69 11.98 -8.82 13.84
N ALA A 70 11.30 -8.39 14.90
CA ALA A 70 11.80 -8.50 16.27
C ALA A 70 11.98 -9.96 16.74
N LEU A 71 11.22 -10.89 16.19
CA LEU A 71 11.27 -12.33 16.48
C LEU A 71 12.17 -13.11 15.49
N GLY A 72 12.70 -12.48 14.46
CA GLY A 72 13.49 -13.14 13.40
C GLY A 72 12.65 -14.04 12.50
N THR A 73 11.32 -13.86 12.45
CA THR A 73 10.38 -14.65 11.62
C THR A 73 10.02 -13.86 10.34
N GLU A 74 11.01 -13.46 9.56
CA GLU A 74 10.85 -12.67 8.33
C GLU A 74 9.81 -13.27 7.35
N GLU A 75 9.69 -14.60 7.33
CA GLU A 75 8.76 -15.33 6.47
C GLU A 75 7.29 -15.05 6.84
N GLU A 76 7.01 -14.76 8.10
CA GLU A 76 5.67 -14.47 8.62
C GLU A 76 5.23 -13.02 8.36
N LYS A 77 6.12 -12.15 7.85
CA LYS A 77 5.74 -10.79 7.47
C LYS A 77 4.61 -10.83 6.44
N PRO A 78 3.46 -10.22 6.72
CA PRO A 78 2.39 -10.16 5.74
C PRO A 78 2.85 -9.34 4.54
N PRO A 79 2.66 -9.85 3.30
CA PRO A 79 3.02 -9.07 2.12
C PRO A 79 2.15 -7.81 2.06
N ARG A 80 2.76 -6.68 1.78
CA ARG A 80 2.09 -5.39 1.60
C ARG A 80 1.38 -5.35 0.26
N ILE A 81 0.11 -4.98 0.24
CA ILE A 81 -0.62 -4.75 -1.03
C ILE A 81 0.07 -3.62 -1.78
N PHE A 82 0.39 -2.54 -1.07
CA PHE A 82 1.20 -1.45 -1.62
C PHE A 82 2.24 -0.96 -0.62
N PRO A 83 3.44 -0.54 -1.08
CA PRO A 83 4.39 0.18 -0.26
C PRO A 83 3.79 1.48 0.28
N TRP A 84 4.28 1.96 1.44
CA TRP A 84 3.73 3.15 2.08
C TRP A 84 3.71 4.43 1.22
N PRO A 85 4.66 4.70 0.30
CA PRO A 85 4.58 5.89 -0.56
C PRO A 85 3.36 5.86 -1.48
N GLU A 86 2.99 4.67 -1.98
CA GLU A 86 1.78 4.51 -2.78
C GLU A 86 0.51 4.67 -1.94
N LYS A 87 0.51 4.21 -0.68
CA LYS A 87 -0.58 4.49 0.28
C LYS A 87 -0.81 5.99 0.45
N VAL A 88 0.26 6.75 0.70
CA VAL A 88 0.19 8.22 0.85
C VAL A 88 -0.33 8.90 -0.42
N LYS A 89 0.15 8.48 -1.58
CA LYS A 89 -0.33 8.99 -2.87
C LYS A 89 -1.83 8.74 -3.04
N ARG A 90 -2.31 7.52 -2.73
CA ARG A 90 -3.72 7.16 -2.84
C ARG A 90 -4.61 7.90 -1.84
N LEU A 91 -4.16 8.15 -0.61
CA LEU A 91 -4.87 8.99 0.35
C LEU A 91 -5.05 10.42 -0.18
N LYS A 92 -4.00 10.96 -0.82
CA LYS A 92 -4.07 12.28 -1.48
C LYS A 92 -5.06 12.28 -2.65
N GLU A 93 -5.07 11.24 -3.49
CA GLU A 93 -6.03 11.07 -4.61
C GLU A 93 -7.48 10.99 -4.10
N LEU A 94 -7.71 10.38 -2.94
CA LEU A 94 -9.03 10.34 -2.28
C LEU A 94 -9.42 11.67 -1.63
N GLY A 95 -8.54 12.67 -1.66
CA GLY A 95 -8.79 14.01 -1.14
C GLY A 95 -8.73 14.10 0.38
N VAL A 96 -7.98 13.24 1.04
CA VAL A 96 -7.67 13.35 2.48
C VAL A 96 -6.80 14.58 2.73
N GLU A 97 -7.17 15.43 3.71
CA GLU A 97 -6.44 16.66 4.01
C GLU A 97 -5.22 16.41 4.87
N PHE A 98 -5.33 15.54 5.89
CA PHE A 98 -4.24 15.21 6.80
C PHE A 98 -4.03 13.71 6.91
N SER A 99 -2.77 13.30 6.95
CA SER A 99 -2.38 11.93 7.26
C SER A 99 -1.37 11.93 8.40
N PHE A 100 -1.61 11.11 9.40
CA PHE A 100 -0.70 10.95 10.53
C PHE A 100 -0.06 9.56 10.50
N PHE A 101 1.21 9.57 10.25
CA PHE A 101 2.06 8.39 10.21
C PHE A 101 2.70 8.17 11.59
N LEU A 102 2.27 7.14 12.28
CA LEU A 102 2.82 6.71 13.56
C LEU A 102 3.95 5.71 13.31
N ASN A 103 5.15 6.01 13.79
CA ASN A 103 6.26 5.06 13.74
C ASN A 103 6.02 3.93 14.74
N PHE A 104 5.69 2.71 14.22
CA PHE A 104 5.50 1.54 15.08
C PHE A 104 6.85 1.03 15.54
N ASN A 105 7.20 1.35 16.76
CA ASN A 105 8.47 1.04 17.41
C ASN A 105 8.24 0.52 18.85
N ASN A 106 9.33 0.26 19.58
CA ASN A 106 9.25 -0.21 20.95
C ASN A 106 8.55 0.75 21.92
N GLN A 107 8.56 2.06 21.64
CA GLN A 107 7.84 3.05 22.43
C GLN A 107 6.33 2.93 22.17
N LEU A 108 5.89 3.03 20.92
CA LEU A 108 4.47 2.95 20.56
C LEU A 108 3.84 1.60 20.97
N ARG A 109 4.58 0.49 20.80
CA ARG A 109 4.10 -0.85 21.17
C ARG A 109 3.81 -1.01 22.68
N LYS A 110 4.52 -0.25 23.52
CA LYS A 110 4.38 -0.31 24.99
C LYS A 110 3.38 0.70 25.54
N MET A 111 2.89 1.63 24.72
CA MET A 111 1.89 2.60 25.15
C MET A 111 0.61 1.90 25.56
N THR A 112 0.12 2.21 26.76
CA THR A 112 -1.22 1.79 27.18
C THR A 112 -2.28 2.47 26.32
N PRO A 113 -3.54 2.02 26.32
CA PRO A 113 -4.62 2.75 25.64
C PRO A 113 -4.73 4.21 26.14
N GLU A 114 -4.55 4.44 27.44
CA GLU A 114 -4.58 5.78 28.07
C GLU A 114 -3.42 6.65 27.57
N ASP A 115 -2.20 6.10 27.52
CA ASP A 115 -1.03 6.82 27.00
C ASP A 115 -1.22 7.18 25.51
N PHE A 116 -1.75 6.25 24.70
CA PHE A 116 -2.03 6.53 23.29
C PHE A 116 -3.05 7.66 23.14
N ILE A 117 -4.08 7.68 23.96
CA ILE A 117 -5.05 8.76 23.97
C ILE A 117 -4.40 10.09 24.37
N SER A 118 -3.68 10.14 25.48
CA SER A 118 -3.10 11.38 26.00
C SER A 118 -2.01 11.95 25.09
N GLU A 119 -1.12 11.09 24.57
CA GLU A 119 0.03 11.51 23.77
C GLU A 119 -0.29 11.75 22.30
N VAL A 120 -1.39 11.15 21.78
CA VAL A 120 -1.74 11.24 20.36
C VAL A 120 -3.08 11.91 20.14
N LEU A 121 -4.18 11.33 20.64
CA LEU A 121 -5.52 11.78 20.26
C LEU A 121 -5.92 13.10 20.92
N SER A 122 -5.68 13.24 22.23
CA SER A 122 -6.05 14.44 23.00
C SER A 122 -5.28 15.71 22.58
N ARG A 123 -4.15 15.54 21.89
CA ARG A 123 -3.36 16.66 21.37
C ARG A 123 -3.90 17.24 20.05
N LEU A 124 -4.85 16.53 19.42
CA LEU A 124 -5.43 16.92 18.14
C LEU A 124 -6.86 17.39 18.35
N SER A 125 -7.30 18.42 17.63
CA SER A 125 -8.68 18.94 17.70
C SER A 125 -9.68 17.99 17.03
N ILE A 126 -9.74 16.74 17.51
CA ILE A 126 -10.63 15.72 16.95
C ILE A 126 -12.05 15.92 17.50
N LYS A 127 -13.05 16.02 16.62
CA LYS A 127 -14.47 16.09 16.96
C LYS A 127 -15.20 14.77 16.74
N LYS A 128 -14.68 13.96 15.82
CA LYS A 128 -15.27 12.67 15.50
C LYS A 128 -14.19 11.65 15.16
N ILE A 129 -14.33 10.42 15.66
CA ILE A 129 -13.49 9.27 15.32
C ILE A 129 -14.38 8.20 14.69
N VAL A 130 -13.95 7.70 13.54
CA VAL A 130 -14.64 6.64 12.79
C VAL A 130 -13.69 5.46 12.66
N ILE A 131 -14.02 4.31 13.25
CA ILE A 131 -13.15 3.11 13.28
C ILE A 131 -13.93 1.85 12.91
N GLY A 132 -13.20 0.81 12.46
CA GLY A 132 -13.78 -0.50 12.20
C GLY A 132 -14.07 -1.27 13.50
N ASP A 133 -14.96 -2.25 13.40
CA ASP A 133 -15.40 -3.12 14.50
C ASP A 133 -14.27 -3.99 15.09
N ASP A 134 -13.26 -4.30 14.29
CA ASP A 134 -12.08 -5.09 14.68
C ASP A 134 -10.90 -4.22 15.15
N PHE A 135 -11.08 -2.90 15.26
CA PHE A 135 -10.03 -1.99 15.68
C PHE A 135 -9.57 -2.27 17.12
N ARG A 136 -8.27 -2.34 17.30
CA ARG A 136 -7.61 -2.49 18.61
C ARG A 136 -6.35 -1.64 18.64
N PHE A 137 -6.04 -1.06 19.80
CA PHE A 137 -4.88 -0.19 20.00
C PHE A 137 -4.29 -0.37 21.41
N GLY A 138 -3.17 0.30 21.64
CA GLY A 138 -2.44 0.19 22.91
C GLY A 138 -1.70 -1.14 23.11
N ALA A 139 -0.94 -1.22 24.18
CA ALA A 139 -0.22 -2.42 24.57
C ALA A 139 -1.18 -3.61 24.71
N ASN A 140 -0.75 -4.80 24.30
CA ASN A 140 -1.54 -6.02 24.31
C ASN A 140 -2.91 -5.94 23.59
N ARG A 141 -3.16 -4.88 22.82
CA ARG A 141 -4.43 -4.60 22.12
C ARG A 141 -5.62 -4.41 23.09
N GLU A 142 -5.36 -3.87 24.27
CA GLU A 142 -6.36 -3.70 25.34
C GLU A 142 -7.39 -2.61 25.01
N GLY A 143 -7.01 -1.57 24.25
CA GLY A 143 -7.93 -0.56 23.76
C GLY A 143 -8.80 -1.07 22.61
N ASP A 144 -10.10 -0.81 22.69
CA ASP A 144 -11.09 -1.18 21.68
C ASP A 144 -12.08 -0.03 21.39
N PHE A 145 -13.12 -0.33 20.61
CA PHE A 145 -14.19 0.61 20.31
C PHE A 145 -14.89 1.16 21.55
N ASN A 146 -15.19 0.28 22.53
CA ASN A 146 -15.90 0.69 23.72
C ASN A 146 -15.05 1.60 24.61
N PHE A 147 -13.76 1.32 24.69
CA PHE A 147 -12.79 2.16 25.39
C PHE A 147 -12.75 3.58 24.79
N LEU A 148 -12.60 3.70 23.46
CA LEU A 148 -12.63 4.98 22.77
C LEU A 148 -13.98 5.70 22.90
N LYS A 149 -15.09 4.96 22.86
CA LYS A 149 -16.43 5.52 22.97
C LYS A 149 -16.67 6.13 24.36
N SER A 150 -16.20 5.44 25.42
CA SER A 150 -16.30 5.96 26.80
C SER A 150 -15.48 7.24 26.96
N TRP A 151 -14.23 7.20 26.51
CA TRP A 151 -13.36 8.37 26.52
C TRP A 151 -13.93 9.52 25.68
N GLY A 152 -14.44 9.23 24.49
CA GLY A 152 -15.04 10.24 23.61
C GLY A 152 -16.23 10.95 24.25
N LYS A 153 -17.09 10.20 24.97
CA LYS A 153 -18.23 10.76 25.70
C LYS A 153 -17.80 11.75 26.80
N GLU A 154 -16.69 11.50 27.46
CA GLU A 154 -16.15 12.37 28.53
C GLU A 154 -15.46 13.63 27.96
N ASN A 155 -15.11 13.63 26.67
CA ASN A 155 -14.34 14.68 26.02
C ASN A 155 -15.08 15.36 24.84
N ASP A 156 -16.40 15.17 24.73
CA ASP A 156 -17.24 15.72 23.68
C ASP A 156 -16.78 15.31 22.25
N ILE A 157 -16.24 14.09 22.13
CA ILE A 157 -15.80 13.51 20.86
C ILE A 157 -16.75 12.38 20.45
N LEU A 158 -17.35 12.49 19.27
CA LEU A 158 -18.20 11.43 18.72
C LEU A 158 -17.37 10.25 18.24
N VAL A 159 -17.63 9.05 18.76
CA VAL A 159 -16.95 7.81 18.31
C VAL A 159 -17.98 6.90 17.66
N GLU A 160 -17.81 6.64 16.37
CA GLU A 160 -18.69 5.79 15.57
C GLU A 160 -17.96 4.55 15.03
N ASN A 161 -18.70 3.46 14.95
CA ASN A 161 -18.23 2.26 14.28
C ASN A 161 -18.65 2.29 12.80
N THR A 162 -17.76 1.82 11.92
CA THR A 162 -18.10 1.66 10.50
C THR A 162 -18.81 0.33 10.27
N GLU A 163 -19.82 0.34 9.43
CA GLU A 163 -20.39 -0.89 8.93
C GLU A 163 -19.39 -1.65 8.05
N THR A 164 -19.47 -2.97 8.10
CA THR A 164 -18.68 -3.83 7.20
C THR A 164 -19.08 -3.57 5.75
N PHE A 165 -18.09 -3.20 4.93
CA PHE A 165 -18.33 -3.02 3.50
C PHE A 165 -18.23 -4.36 2.77
N GLU A 166 -19.30 -4.74 2.09
CA GLU A 166 -19.38 -5.99 1.32
C GLU A 166 -19.44 -5.72 -0.18
N LEU A 167 -18.85 -6.62 -0.94
CA LEU A 167 -18.96 -6.69 -2.39
C LEU A 167 -19.32 -8.12 -2.77
N ASN A 168 -20.43 -8.27 -3.51
CA ASN A 168 -20.99 -9.58 -3.91
C ASN A 168 -21.32 -10.50 -2.70
N GLY A 169 -21.78 -9.92 -1.58
CA GLY A 169 -22.12 -10.66 -0.35
C GLY A 169 -20.94 -11.11 0.50
N GLU A 170 -19.73 -10.68 0.18
CA GLU A 170 -18.54 -10.98 0.94
C GLU A 170 -17.81 -9.71 1.41
N ARG A 171 -17.28 -9.74 2.64
CA ARG A 171 -16.49 -8.63 3.22
C ARG A 171 -15.30 -8.29 2.34
N VAL A 172 -15.14 -7.01 1.99
CA VAL A 172 -13.92 -6.49 1.36
C VAL A 172 -12.85 -6.30 2.41
N SER A 173 -11.70 -6.98 2.25
CA SER A 173 -10.60 -6.94 3.21
C SER A 173 -9.23 -7.00 2.54
N SER A 174 -8.19 -6.49 3.21
CA SER A 174 -6.80 -6.63 2.76
C SER A 174 -6.36 -8.09 2.62
N THR A 175 -6.90 -9.00 3.44
CA THR A 175 -6.60 -10.44 3.35
C THR A 175 -7.13 -11.04 2.05
N ARG A 176 -8.38 -10.75 1.69
CA ARG A 176 -8.98 -11.22 0.43
C ARG A 176 -8.18 -10.70 -0.78
N ILE A 177 -7.81 -9.43 -0.78
CA ILE A 177 -6.98 -8.85 -1.86
C ILE A 177 -5.62 -9.53 -1.96
N ARG A 178 -4.94 -9.79 -0.84
CA ARG A 178 -3.65 -10.52 -0.88
C ARG A 178 -3.81 -11.90 -1.49
N ASN A 179 -4.85 -12.63 -1.12
CA ASN A 179 -5.13 -13.95 -1.67
C ASN A 179 -5.38 -13.90 -3.18
N SER A 180 -6.16 -12.93 -3.66
CA SER A 180 -6.40 -12.71 -5.09
C SER A 180 -5.11 -12.39 -5.85
N LEU A 181 -4.24 -11.55 -5.28
CA LEU A 181 -2.95 -11.21 -5.88
C LEU A 181 -1.99 -12.41 -5.90
N ILE A 182 -1.90 -13.17 -4.81
CA ILE A 182 -1.06 -14.37 -4.71
C ILE A 182 -1.51 -15.43 -5.73
N SER A 183 -2.82 -15.62 -5.90
CA SER A 183 -3.37 -16.56 -6.90
C SER A 183 -3.31 -16.04 -8.33
N GLY A 184 -2.91 -14.79 -8.56
CA GLY A 184 -2.89 -14.17 -9.88
C GLY A 184 -4.26 -13.72 -10.40
N ASN A 185 -5.27 -13.67 -9.54
CA ASN A 185 -6.61 -13.17 -9.89
C ASN A 185 -6.66 -11.63 -9.80
N PHE A 186 -6.09 -10.97 -10.80
CA PHE A 186 -6.04 -9.50 -10.86
C PHE A 186 -7.42 -8.86 -11.12
N SER A 187 -8.37 -9.61 -11.68
CA SER A 187 -9.74 -9.12 -11.88
C SER A 187 -10.44 -8.91 -10.53
N ASP A 188 -10.43 -9.93 -9.65
CA ASP A 188 -11.00 -9.81 -8.30
C ASP A 188 -10.27 -8.75 -7.47
N ALA A 189 -8.92 -8.72 -7.54
CA ALA A 189 -8.14 -7.67 -6.88
C ALA A 189 -8.53 -6.26 -7.35
N LYS A 190 -8.77 -6.06 -8.66
CA LYS A 190 -9.23 -4.80 -9.23
C LYS A 190 -10.62 -4.41 -8.72
N GLU A 191 -11.55 -5.36 -8.66
CA GLU A 191 -12.89 -5.12 -8.11
C GLU A 191 -12.82 -4.68 -6.65
N LEU A 192 -12.04 -5.39 -5.82
CA LEU A 192 -11.89 -5.09 -4.40
C LEU A 192 -11.16 -3.76 -4.12
N LEU A 193 -10.18 -3.40 -4.98
CA LEU A 193 -9.40 -2.16 -4.89
C LEU A 193 -10.12 -0.96 -5.52
N GLY A 194 -11.14 -1.19 -6.35
CA GLY A 194 -11.80 -0.16 -7.16
C GLY A 194 -10.94 0.39 -8.30
N LYS A 195 -9.74 -0.18 -8.53
CA LYS A 195 -8.81 0.19 -9.60
C LYS A 195 -7.80 -0.93 -9.86
N PRO A 196 -7.17 -0.96 -11.04
CA PRO A 196 -6.17 -1.96 -11.36
C PRO A 196 -5.01 -1.98 -10.35
N TYR A 197 -4.47 -3.18 -10.10
CA TYR A 197 -3.25 -3.34 -9.32
C TYR A 197 -2.05 -2.91 -10.16
N SER A 198 -1.40 -1.84 -9.76
CA SER A 198 -0.33 -1.22 -10.54
C SER A 198 0.73 -0.56 -9.66
N PHE A 199 1.95 -0.47 -10.18
CA PHE A 199 3.06 0.30 -9.60
C PHE A 199 3.45 1.43 -10.52
N CYS A 200 3.70 2.60 -9.94
CA CYS A 200 4.17 3.78 -10.64
C CYS A 200 5.54 4.16 -10.09
N GLY A 201 6.53 4.29 -10.96
CA GLY A 201 7.89 4.61 -10.55
C GLY A 201 8.75 5.16 -11.68
N ASN A 202 9.91 5.69 -11.30
CA ASN A 202 10.91 6.11 -12.26
C ASN A 202 11.74 4.89 -12.72
N VAL A 203 12.05 4.86 -14.00
CA VAL A 203 12.96 3.86 -14.56
C VAL A 203 14.38 4.16 -14.11
N VAL A 204 15.00 3.18 -13.49
CA VAL A 204 16.37 3.23 -12.95
C VAL A 204 17.29 2.28 -13.69
N TYR A 205 18.60 2.47 -13.54
CA TYR A 205 19.59 1.54 -14.09
C TYR A 205 19.52 0.19 -13.37
N GLY A 206 19.46 -0.90 -14.15
CA GLY A 206 19.54 -2.27 -13.68
C GLY A 206 20.86 -2.93 -14.10
N GLN A 207 20.90 -4.26 -14.03
CA GLN A 207 22.09 -5.05 -14.44
C GLN A 207 22.24 -5.16 -15.97
N GLN A 208 21.23 -4.69 -16.75
CA GLN A 208 21.22 -4.71 -18.24
C GLN A 208 21.38 -6.11 -18.87
N LEU A 209 21.15 -7.18 -18.12
CA LEU A 209 21.24 -8.55 -18.63
C LEU A 209 20.25 -8.78 -19.79
N GLY A 210 19.04 -8.26 -19.68
CA GLY A 210 18.03 -8.33 -20.76
C GLY A 210 18.53 -7.71 -22.06
N THR A 211 19.26 -6.60 -22.02
CA THR A 211 19.85 -5.96 -23.19
C THR A 211 20.88 -6.88 -23.88
N GLN A 212 21.70 -7.60 -23.12
CA GLN A 212 22.67 -8.56 -23.66
C GLN A 212 21.99 -9.75 -24.34
N LEU A 213 20.78 -10.12 -23.88
CA LEU A 213 19.95 -11.17 -24.45
C LEU A 213 19.07 -10.71 -25.61
N GLY A 214 19.13 -9.42 -26.01
CA GLY A 214 18.29 -8.83 -27.05
C GLY A 214 16.88 -8.45 -26.58
N VAL A 215 16.63 -8.46 -25.27
CA VAL A 215 15.34 -8.13 -24.65
C VAL A 215 15.56 -7.03 -23.59
N PRO A 216 15.70 -5.75 -24.00
CA PRO A 216 15.92 -4.66 -23.06
C PRO A 216 14.75 -4.52 -22.08
N THR A 217 15.05 -4.31 -20.79
CA THR A 217 14.08 -4.17 -19.72
C THR A 217 14.22 -2.82 -19.01
N ALA A 218 13.10 -2.21 -18.66
CA ALA A 218 13.02 -1.08 -17.74
C ALA A 218 12.97 -1.61 -16.31
N ASN A 219 13.82 -1.09 -15.43
CA ASN A 219 13.81 -1.45 -14.01
C ASN A 219 13.12 -0.35 -13.21
N LEU A 220 12.11 -0.70 -12.41
CA LEU A 220 11.48 0.21 -11.48
C LEU A 220 12.06 0.02 -10.08
N TRP A 221 12.39 1.15 -9.44
CA TRP A 221 12.72 1.11 -8.03
C TRP A 221 11.48 0.87 -7.19
N LEU A 222 11.53 -0.12 -6.30
CA LEU A 222 10.49 -0.43 -5.32
C LEU A 222 11.08 -0.36 -3.91
N PRO A 223 10.32 0.15 -2.91
CA PRO A 223 10.74 0.08 -1.51
C PRO A 223 10.92 -1.36 -1.03
N LYS A 224 11.77 -1.53 0.01
CA LYS A 224 12.02 -2.82 0.67
C LYS A 224 10.77 -3.32 1.42
N ASN A 225 9.82 -3.89 0.71
CA ASN A 225 8.64 -4.52 1.30
C ASN A 225 8.39 -5.87 0.64
N LYS A 226 7.97 -6.86 1.41
CA LYS A 226 7.43 -8.11 0.84
C LYS A 226 6.13 -7.78 0.12
N LEU A 227 6.04 -8.13 -1.14
CA LEU A 227 4.85 -7.94 -1.99
C LEU A 227 4.10 -9.25 -2.20
N PRO A 228 2.78 -9.24 -2.45
CA PRO A 228 1.98 -10.46 -2.63
C PRO A 228 2.13 -11.08 -4.02
N ILE A 229 2.99 -10.55 -4.86
CA ILE A 229 3.22 -11.04 -6.22
C ILE A 229 4.70 -11.35 -6.42
N ALA A 230 4.98 -12.49 -7.08
CA ALA A 230 6.30 -12.89 -7.54
C ALA A 230 6.14 -13.75 -8.81
N GLY A 231 7.08 -13.60 -9.75
CA GLY A 231 7.03 -14.32 -11.02
C GLY A 231 6.92 -13.42 -12.24
N VAL A 232 6.48 -13.99 -13.36
CA VAL A 232 6.37 -13.31 -14.66
C VAL A 232 4.91 -13.04 -14.98
N TYR A 233 4.65 -11.83 -15.48
CA TYR A 233 3.29 -11.30 -15.68
C TYR A 233 3.16 -10.60 -17.03
N ILE A 234 2.00 -10.74 -17.68
CA ILE A 234 1.56 -9.80 -18.71
C ILE A 234 1.15 -8.52 -18.03
N VAL A 235 1.61 -7.39 -18.56
CA VAL A 235 1.37 -6.05 -18.01
C VAL A 235 0.97 -5.07 -19.09
N SER A 236 0.20 -4.05 -18.71
CA SER A 236 0.03 -2.83 -19.51
C SER A 236 0.92 -1.74 -18.93
N VAL A 237 1.60 -0.99 -19.77
CA VAL A 237 2.53 0.08 -19.39
C VAL A 237 2.04 1.41 -19.90
N ASP A 238 1.73 2.33 -18.97
CA ASP A 238 1.43 3.71 -19.33
C ASP A 238 2.74 4.52 -19.34
N LEU A 239 3.04 5.11 -20.47
CA LEU A 239 4.22 5.95 -20.74
C LEU A 239 3.84 7.12 -21.67
N ASP A 240 4.08 8.34 -21.22
CA ASP A 240 3.86 9.57 -22.03
C ASP A 240 2.46 9.56 -22.70
N ASP A 241 1.39 9.30 -21.91
CA ASP A 241 -0.03 9.21 -22.30
C ASP A 241 -0.37 8.11 -23.32
N LYS A 242 0.57 7.18 -23.56
CA LYS A 242 0.36 6.01 -24.40
C LYS A 242 0.37 4.73 -23.59
N LYS A 243 -0.42 3.75 -24.02
CA LYS A 243 -0.44 2.40 -23.45
C LYS A 243 0.30 1.42 -24.37
N TYR A 244 1.15 0.62 -23.74
CA TYR A 244 1.90 -0.45 -24.39
C TYR A 244 1.62 -1.78 -23.70
N GLY A 245 1.60 -2.85 -24.45
CA GLY A 245 1.70 -4.18 -23.87
C GLY A 245 3.12 -4.44 -23.38
N GLY A 246 3.25 -5.31 -22.38
CA GLY A 246 4.56 -5.69 -21.87
C GLY A 246 4.55 -7.01 -21.11
N ILE A 247 5.74 -7.46 -20.80
CA ILE A 247 5.97 -8.58 -19.90
C ILE A 247 6.88 -8.12 -18.77
N ALA A 248 6.53 -8.47 -17.55
CA ALA A 248 7.25 -8.03 -16.37
C ALA A 248 7.69 -9.21 -15.50
N ASN A 249 8.89 -9.14 -14.97
CA ASN A 249 9.35 -10.00 -13.89
C ASN A 249 9.32 -9.25 -12.58
N MET A 250 8.55 -9.76 -11.63
CA MET A 250 8.55 -9.33 -10.23
C MET A 250 9.34 -10.35 -9.43
N GLY A 251 10.55 -10.00 -9.09
CA GLY A 251 11.47 -10.87 -8.37
C GLY A 251 12.07 -10.20 -7.14
N THR A 252 13.02 -10.88 -6.52
CA THR A 252 13.80 -10.35 -5.41
C THR A 252 15.28 -10.44 -5.74
N ARG A 253 16.05 -9.43 -5.36
CA ARG A 253 17.52 -9.47 -5.44
C ARG A 253 18.11 -9.56 -4.04
N PRO A 254 19.03 -10.52 -3.80
CA PRO A 254 19.82 -10.51 -2.58
C PRO A 254 20.62 -9.20 -2.47
N THR A 255 20.61 -8.60 -1.31
CA THR A 255 21.42 -7.43 -0.95
C THR A 255 22.08 -7.68 0.39
N VAL A 256 23.04 -6.84 0.76
CA VAL A 256 23.71 -6.92 2.08
C VAL A 256 22.70 -6.86 3.23
N ASP A 257 21.59 -6.13 3.03
CA ASP A 257 20.55 -5.92 4.05
C ASP A 257 19.27 -6.75 3.79
N GLY A 258 19.35 -7.89 3.08
CA GLY A 258 18.22 -8.77 2.81
C GLY A 258 17.83 -8.87 1.33
N GLN A 259 16.54 -9.04 1.04
CA GLN A 259 16.02 -9.19 -0.33
C GLN A 259 15.21 -7.94 -0.71
N ASN A 260 15.58 -7.29 -1.81
CA ASN A 260 14.82 -6.15 -2.35
C ASN A 260 13.93 -6.60 -3.51
N PRO A 261 12.65 -6.20 -3.52
CA PRO A 261 11.81 -6.44 -4.68
C PRO A 261 12.33 -5.66 -5.89
N VAL A 262 12.29 -6.29 -7.04
CA VAL A 262 12.69 -5.71 -8.33
C VAL A 262 11.59 -5.95 -9.33
N LEU A 263 11.17 -4.89 -10.01
CA LEU A 263 10.24 -4.98 -11.13
C LEU A 263 10.99 -4.63 -12.42
N GLU A 264 11.19 -5.65 -13.26
CA GLU A 264 11.81 -5.52 -14.57
C GLU A 264 10.73 -5.68 -15.64
N VAL A 265 10.62 -4.73 -16.55
CA VAL A 265 9.55 -4.67 -17.55
C VAL A 265 10.15 -4.58 -18.95
N HIS A 266 9.85 -5.56 -19.81
CA HIS A 266 10.06 -5.46 -21.24
C HIS A 266 8.80 -4.93 -21.91
N ILE A 267 8.88 -3.79 -22.57
CA ILE A 267 7.76 -3.15 -23.25
C ILE A 267 7.75 -3.63 -24.71
N LEU A 268 6.64 -4.23 -25.15
CA LEU A 268 6.50 -4.73 -26.50
C LEU A 268 6.47 -3.60 -27.50
N GLU A 269 7.12 -3.80 -28.64
CA GLU A 269 7.14 -2.87 -29.78
C GLU A 269 7.60 -1.45 -29.43
N PHE A 270 8.37 -1.31 -28.37
CA PHE A 270 8.93 -0.05 -27.94
C PHE A 270 10.43 0.02 -28.20
N SER A 271 10.86 1.12 -28.80
CA SER A 271 12.27 1.49 -28.93
C SER A 271 12.49 2.90 -28.42
N GLY A 272 13.44 3.09 -27.51
CA GLY A 272 13.76 4.41 -26.95
C GLY A 272 14.40 4.37 -25.59
N ASN A 273 14.87 5.51 -25.13
CA ASN A 273 15.46 5.65 -23.81
C ASN A 273 14.35 5.92 -22.76
N LEU A 274 14.31 5.08 -21.73
CA LEU A 274 13.34 5.17 -20.63
C LEU A 274 13.96 5.67 -19.31
N TYR A 275 15.27 5.77 -19.22
CA TYR A 275 15.93 6.15 -17.95
C TYR A 275 15.46 7.51 -17.45
N GLY A 276 15.09 7.57 -16.17
CA GLY A 276 14.54 8.76 -15.53
C GLY A 276 13.07 9.05 -15.85
N LYS A 277 12.48 8.41 -16.88
CA LYS A 277 11.06 8.53 -17.18
C LYS A 277 10.23 7.82 -16.11
N LYS A 278 9.05 8.36 -15.87
CA LYS A 278 8.05 7.77 -14.97
C LYS A 278 7.09 6.93 -15.77
N ILE A 279 6.93 5.66 -15.39
CA ILE A 279 5.99 4.74 -16.01
C ILE A 279 5.03 4.16 -14.96
N THR A 280 3.84 3.76 -15.40
CA THR A 280 2.89 2.99 -14.59
C THR A 280 2.74 1.60 -15.20
N VAL A 281 2.93 0.56 -14.37
CA VAL A 281 2.86 -0.84 -14.77
C VAL A 281 1.65 -1.48 -14.12
N GLU A 282 0.63 -1.80 -14.89
CA GLU A 282 -0.60 -2.49 -14.49
C GLU A 282 -0.44 -3.99 -14.73
N PHE A 283 -0.71 -4.82 -13.71
CA PHE A 283 -0.65 -6.29 -13.80
C PHE A 283 -1.97 -6.85 -14.32
N LEU A 284 -1.90 -7.63 -15.40
CA LEU A 284 -3.09 -8.17 -16.08
C LEU A 284 -3.25 -9.67 -15.87
N LYS A 285 -2.17 -10.46 -16.04
CA LYS A 285 -2.22 -11.92 -15.97
C LYS A 285 -0.89 -12.50 -15.53
N LYS A 286 -0.93 -13.49 -14.65
CA LYS A 286 0.26 -14.27 -14.28
C LYS A 286 0.60 -15.24 -15.41
N VAL A 287 1.85 -15.26 -15.84
CA VAL A 287 2.38 -16.18 -16.85
C VAL A 287 2.95 -17.43 -16.18
N ARG A 288 3.84 -17.23 -15.19
CA ARG A 288 4.50 -18.29 -14.45
C ARG A 288 5.17 -17.79 -13.18
N ASP A 289 5.58 -18.72 -12.32
CA ASP A 289 6.46 -18.45 -11.20
C ASP A 289 7.92 -18.20 -11.65
N GLU A 290 8.75 -17.65 -10.76
CA GLU A 290 10.19 -17.57 -10.99
C GLU A 290 10.79 -18.99 -11.14
N LYS A 291 11.77 -19.11 -12.04
CA LYS A 291 12.52 -20.33 -12.25
C LYS A 291 14.02 -20.04 -12.24
N LYS A 292 14.80 -20.98 -11.74
CA LYS A 292 16.26 -21.03 -11.96
C LYS A 292 16.51 -21.71 -13.30
N PHE A 293 17.51 -21.26 -14.03
CA PHE A 293 17.89 -21.79 -15.33
C PHE A 293 19.34 -22.27 -15.33
N ASP A 294 19.60 -23.36 -16.02
CA ASP A 294 20.94 -23.98 -16.15
C ASP A 294 21.78 -23.30 -17.25
N GLY A 295 21.77 -21.95 -17.27
CA GLY A 295 22.56 -21.15 -18.19
C GLY A 295 21.75 -20.09 -18.95
N LEU A 296 22.51 -19.25 -19.69
CA LEU A 296 21.92 -18.10 -20.39
C LEU A 296 21.03 -18.49 -21.57
N GLU A 297 21.34 -19.59 -22.27
CA GLU A 297 20.54 -20.01 -23.42
C GLU A 297 19.14 -20.49 -22.99
N ALA A 298 19.07 -21.32 -21.92
CA ALA A 298 17.78 -21.75 -21.38
C ALA A 298 16.93 -20.58 -20.84
N LEU A 299 17.58 -19.60 -20.20
CA LEU A 299 16.93 -18.37 -19.79
C LEU A 299 16.39 -17.58 -20.99
N LYS A 300 17.19 -17.42 -22.04
CA LYS A 300 16.83 -16.70 -23.25
C LYS A 300 15.64 -17.34 -23.96
N GLU A 301 15.67 -18.66 -24.16
CA GLU A 301 14.53 -19.38 -24.74
C GLU A 301 13.23 -19.17 -23.97
N GLN A 302 13.31 -19.23 -22.64
CA GLN A 302 12.11 -19.01 -21.82
C GLN A 302 11.60 -17.58 -21.94
N ILE A 303 12.48 -16.57 -21.94
CA ILE A 303 12.11 -15.17 -22.13
C ILE A 303 11.37 -14.97 -23.45
N PHE A 304 11.84 -15.57 -24.55
CA PHE A 304 11.16 -15.47 -25.84
C PHE A 304 9.80 -16.18 -25.86
N LYS A 305 9.65 -17.31 -25.15
CA LYS A 305 8.34 -17.98 -24.97
C LYS A 305 7.37 -17.06 -24.21
N ASP A 306 7.85 -16.44 -23.12
CA ASP A 306 7.05 -15.50 -22.31
C ASP A 306 6.61 -14.28 -23.14
N ILE A 307 7.51 -13.72 -23.96
CA ILE A 307 7.20 -12.60 -24.87
C ILE A 307 6.17 -13.01 -25.94
N SER A 308 6.32 -14.21 -26.52
CA SER A 308 5.37 -14.72 -27.52
C SER A 308 3.97 -14.85 -26.92
N PHE A 309 3.87 -15.38 -25.70
CA PHE A 309 2.61 -15.47 -24.97
C PHE A 309 2.00 -14.08 -24.66
N ALA A 310 2.85 -13.09 -24.32
CA ALA A 310 2.37 -11.73 -24.13
C ALA A 310 1.86 -11.09 -25.43
N LYS A 311 2.55 -11.29 -26.56
CA LYS A 311 2.10 -10.80 -27.88
C LYS A 311 0.76 -11.39 -28.29
N GLU A 312 0.57 -12.70 -28.10
CA GLU A 312 -0.72 -13.37 -28.34
C GLU A 312 -1.86 -12.81 -27.49
N TYR A 313 -1.57 -12.42 -26.25
CA TYR A 313 -2.57 -11.82 -25.36
C TYR A 313 -3.06 -10.46 -25.85
N PHE A 314 -2.22 -9.68 -26.53
CA PHE A 314 -2.55 -8.33 -27.02
C PHE A 314 -2.98 -8.30 -28.50
N SER A 315 -2.88 -9.41 -29.24
CA SER A 315 -3.40 -9.53 -30.59
C SER A 315 -4.91 -9.78 -30.61
#